data_b7921424fe5396ab4c9bd7e6e351b87c
#
_entry.id   b7921424fe5396ab4c9bd7e6e351b87c
#
_cell.length_a   1.000
_cell.length_b   1.000
_cell.length_c   1.000
_cell.angle_alpha   90.00
_cell.angle_beta   90.00
_cell.angle_gamma   90.00
#
_symmetry.space_group_name_H-M   'P 1'
#
loop_
_entity.id
_entity.type
_entity.pdbx_description
1 polymer ?
#
loop_
_entity_poly.entity_id
_entity_poly.type
_entity_poly.pdbx_seq_one_letter_code
_entity_poly.pdbx_strand_id
1 'polypeptide(L)'
;MSRRSHASPLDDSFGNHPLLSGQDGEGAARRGSRQKWWRGVLVAAALLTCGLASASNPIVPGWYADPEIRVFAGRYWIYPTYSDHYGKPDVTKRFSAAQKETRKRKTVRPSYGMQTFFNAFSSPDLVEWTKHPHVFDVENAAWAAYAIWAPSVIEANGRYHMFFSANDIQTDEQLGGIGLAVSDKPGGPFKDALGKPLIDAFHNGAQPIDPFAFRDTDGQVYLYYGGWKHCNVVRLSPDLKSVMPHDDGTVFKEITPPGYVEGSFMIERGDMYYLMWSEGGWTGPDYSVAYAMGPTPVGPFKPMGKILTQDFRIARGAGHHSVVNVPGTDEWYIAYHRRPLDTNRGEHRQLAIDRMHFNADGTIRPVVMTNKGVQPRPLPTALGGEN
;
A
#
# COMPACT_ATOMS: atom_id res chain seq x y z
N MET A 1 48.59 -30.58 4.85
CA MET A 1 48.04 -31.80 4.24
C MET A 1 46.78 -31.40 3.55
N SER A 2 46.81 -30.90 2.33
CA SER A 2 46.97 -31.49 1.00
C SER A 2 45.95 -32.57 0.64
N ARG A 3 45.05 -32.21 -0.25
CA ARG A 3 44.64 -32.76 -1.54
C ARG A 3 43.30 -32.09 -1.98
N ARG A 4 43.20 -31.22 -2.97
CA ARG A 4 43.12 -31.32 -4.46
C ARG A 4 42.41 -32.60 -4.92
N SER A 5 41.38 -32.54 -5.75
CA SER A 5 41.02 -32.09 -7.06
C SER A 5 40.01 -33.11 -7.60
N HIS A 6 39.04 -32.84 -8.43
CA HIS A 6 39.14 -32.78 -9.89
C HIS A 6 37.84 -32.18 -10.50
N ALA A 7 38.05 -31.29 -11.42
CA ALA A 7 37.10 -30.90 -12.47
C ALA A 7 37.33 -31.80 -13.70
N SER A 8 36.36 -31.97 -14.55
CA SER A 8 36.45 -31.80 -16.00
C SER A 8 35.30 -32.45 -16.75
N PRO A 9 35.19 -32.15 -18.05
CA PRO A 9 34.05 -31.50 -18.66
C PRO A 9 33.58 -32.21 -19.96
N LEU A 10 32.71 -31.48 -20.74
CA LEU A 10 32.39 -31.63 -22.15
C LEU A 10 31.42 -32.79 -22.56
N ASP A 11 30.41 -32.51 -23.37
CA ASP A 11 30.58 -32.53 -24.83
C ASP A 11 29.38 -31.84 -25.54
N ASP A 12 29.75 -31.04 -26.53
CA ASP A 12 28.92 -30.53 -27.61
C ASP A 12 28.66 -31.59 -28.66
N SER A 13 27.51 -31.55 -29.36
CA SER A 13 27.46 -31.79 -30.82
C SER A 13 26.04 -31.57 -31.37
N PHE A 14 25.81 -30.53 -32.11
CA PHE A 14 25.64 -30.40 -33.56
C PHE A 14 24.66 -31.36 -34.25
N GLY A 15 23.70 -30.77 -34.97
CA GLY A 15 22.92 -31.41 -35.99
C GLY A 15 22.05 -30.43 -36.77
N ASN A 16 22.65 -29.92 -37.87
CA ASN A 16 22.05 -29.04 -38.89
C ASN A 16 21.26 -29.80 -39.93
N HIS A 17 20.12 -29.18 -40.38
CA HIS A 17 19.61 -29.04 -41.76
C HIS A 17 19.20 -30.28 -42.60
N PRO A 18 18.46 -30.18 -43.74
CA PRO A 18 18.17 -28.99 -44.55
C PRO A 18 16.72 -28.85 -45.11
N LEU A 19 16.52 -27.70 -45.74
CA LEU A 19 15.51 -27.28 -46.73
C LEU A 19 15.32 -28.22 -47.91
N LEU A 20 14.12 -28.30 -48.48
CA LEU A 20 13.91 -28.46 -49.92
C LEU A 20 12.62 -27.78 -50.41
N SER A 21 12.80 -27.07 -51.45
CA SER A 21 11.96 -26.30 -52.36
C SER A 21 11.20 -27.13 -53.39
N GLY A 22 10.23 -26.54 -54.08
CA GLY A 22 9.74 -26.94 -55.40
C GLY A 22 8.23 -26.72 -55.50
N GLN A 23 7.78 -25.72 -56.04
CA GLN A 23 7.49 -25.23 -57.40
C GLN A 23 6.39 -26.00 -58.17
N ASP A 24 5.41 -25.19 -58.59
CA ASP A 24 4.71 -25.04 -59.83
C ASP A 24 3.65 -26.06 -60.29
N GLY A 25 2.55 -25.53 -60.83
CA GLY A 25 1.64 -26.22 -61.73
C GLY A 25 0.30 -25.53 -61.99
N GLU A 26 0.30 -24.74 -63.05
CA GLU A 26 -0.86 -24.08 -63.68
C GLU A 26 -1.96 -25.03 -64.11
N GLY A 27 -3.18 -24.54 -64.32
CA GLY A 27 -4.08 -25.13 -65.28
C GLY A 27 -5.57 -24.85 -65.12
N ALA A 28 -6.01 -23.77 -65.64
CA ALA A 28 -7.15 -23.52 -66.58
C ALA A 28 -8.55 -24.13 -66.34
N ALA A 29 -9.50 -23.22 -66.23
CA ALA A 29 -10.68 -22.92 -67.05
C ALA A 29 -12.03 -23.66 -66.88
N ARG A 30 -13.02 -22.80 -66.64
CA ARG A 30 -14.35 -22.64 -67.31
C ARG A 30 -15.63 -23.23 -66.70
N ARG A 31 -16.61 -22.30 -66.67
CA ARG A 31 -18.08 -22.35 -66.73
C ARG A 31 -18.82 -22.68 -65.46
N GLY A 32 -19.50 -21.78 -64.80
CA GLY A 32 -20.66 -21.02 -65.26
C GLY A 32 -21.94 -21.68 -64.76
N SER A 33 -22.50 -21.24 -63.63
CA SER A 33 -23.94 -21.30 -63.46
C SER A 33 -24.36 -20.25 -62.37
N ARG A 34 -25.35 -19.49 -62.76
CA ARG A 34 -26.03 -18.51 -61.92
C ARG A 34 -26.78 -19.22 -60.78
N GLN A 35 -26.54 -18.83 -59.56
CA GLN A 35 -27.49 -19.13 -58.51
C GLN A 35 -27.63 -17.94 -57.54
N LYS A 36 -28.88 -17.74 -57.22
CA LYS A 36 -29.53 -16.59 -56.60
C LYS A 36 -28.95 -16.18 -55.25
N TRP A 37 -28.85 -14.88 -55.07
CA TRP A 37 -28.58 -14.18 -53.79
C TRP A 37 -29.67 -14.46 -52.76
N TRP A 38 -29.29 -15.15 -51.68
CA TRP A 38 -29.99 -15.04 -50.41
C TRP A 38 -29.04 -14.30 -49.46
N ARG A 39 -29.40 -13.05 -49.14
CA ARG A 39 -28.74 -12.31 -48.08
C ARG A 39 -29.21 -12.89 -46.76
N GLY A 40 -28.48 -13.81 -46.19
CA GLY A 40 -28.56 -14.17 -44.78
C GLY A 40 -27.78 -13.17 -43.98
N VAL A 41 -28.47 -12.30 -43.22
CA VAL A 41 -27.86 -11.45 -42.20
C VAL A 41 -27.49 -12.36 -41.04
N LEU A 42 -26.22 -12.77 -40.98
CA LEU A 42 -25.65 -13.35 -39.74
C LEU A 42 -25.43 -12.19 -38.75
N VAL A 43 -26.37 -12.03 -37.86
CA VAL A 43 -26.16 -11.26 -36.63
C VAL A 43 -25.21 -12.08 -35.76
N ALA A 44 -23.92 -11.77 -35.84
CA ALA A 44 -22.95 -12.27 -34.88
C ALA A 44 -23.26 -11.59 -33.53
N ALA A 45 -24.01 -12.27 -32.66
CA ALA A 45 -24.09 -11.92 -31.25
C ALA A 45 -22.71 -12.11 -30.63
N ALA A 46 -21.94 -11.05 -30.56
CA ALA A 46 -20.75 -11.02 -29.73
C ALA A 46 -21.22 -11.15 -28.27
N LEU A 47 -21.21 -12.37 -27.78
CA LEU A 47 -21.26 -12.63 -26.33
C LEU A 47 -19.98 -12.03 -25.74
N LEU A 48 -20.09 -10.78 -25.27
CA LEU A 48 -19.15 -10.23 -24.29
C LEU A 48 -19.23 -11.14 -23.07
N THR A 49 -18.38 -12.15 -23.02
CA THR A 49 -18.05 -12.80 -21.76
C THR A 49 -17.31 -11.77 -20.94
N CYS A 50 -18.05 -10.97 -20.19
CA CYS A 50 -17.51 -10.25 -19.07
C CYS A 50 -16.93 -11.33 -18.15
N GLY A 51 -15.64 -11.60 -18.27
CA GLY A 51 -14.93 -12.46 -17.33
C GLY A 51 -15.14 -11.83 -15.96
N LEU A 52 -15.95 -12.47 -15.13
CA LEU A 52 -16.08 -12.06 -13.73
C LEU A 52 -14.67 -12.09 -13.16
N ALA A 53 -14.13 -10.91 -12.86
CA ALA A 53 -12.87 -10.82 -12.14
C ALA A 53 -13.03 -11.65 -10.88
N SER A 54 -12.23 -12.70 -10.78
CA SER A 54 -12.26 -13.55 -9.60
C SER A 54 -11.53 -12.78 -8.49
N ALA A 55 -12.26 -12.49 -7.44
CA ALA A 55 -11.66 -11.99 -6.23
C ALA A 55 -10.50 -12.91 -5.80
N SER A 56 -9.34 -12.35 -5.54
CA SER A 56 -8.19 -13.11 -5.07
C SER A 56 -7.24 -12.23 -4.26
N ASN A 57 -6.62 -12.84 -3.27
CA ASN A 57 -5.46 -12.30 -2.59
C ASN A 57 -4.18 -13.00 -3.12
N PRO A 58 -3.17 -12.26 -3.58
CA PRO A 58 -3.03 -10.80 -3.54
C PRO A 58 -3.97 -10.08 -4.52
N ILE A 59 -4.43 -8.88 -4.10
CA ILE A 59 -5.40 -8.07 -4.87
C ILE A 59 -4.80 -7.42 -6.13
N VAL A 60 -3.49 -7.26 -6.18
CA VAL A 60 -2.73 -6.72 -7.32
C VAL A 60 -1.40 -7.44 -7.45
N PRO A 61 -0.86 -7.57 -8.67
CA PRO A 61 0.45 -8.15 -8.88
C PRO A 61 1.56 -7.21 -8.41
N GLY A 62 2.70 -7.79 -8.00
CA GLY A 62 3.89 -7.06 -7.56
C GLY A 62 4.09 -7.07 -6.04
N TRP A 63 5.15 -6.41 -5.59
CA TRP A 63 5.54 -6.34 -4.19
C TRP A 63 5.18 -4.97 -3.64
N TYR A 64 4.22 -4.95 -2.75
CA TYR A 64 3.70 -3.75 -2.09
C TYR A 64 3.48 -4.04 -0.62
N ALA A 65 3.70 -3.03 0.22
CA ALA A 65 3.54 -3.12 1.66
C ALA A 65 2.75 -1.92 2.20
N ASP A 66 2.48 -1.94 3.48
CA ASP A 66 1.99 -0.81 4.26
C ASP A 66 0.79 -0.12 3.58
N PRO A 67 -0.28 -0.88 3.23
CA PRO A 67 -1.39 -0.33 2.49
C PRO A 67 -2.24 0.60 3.37
N GLU A 68 -2.54 1.78 2.86
CA GLU A 68 -3.62 2.59 3.38
C GLU A 68 -4.81 2.56 2.43
N ILE A 69 -5.97 2.09 2.91
CA ILE A 69 -7.22 2.07 2.15
C ILE A 69 -8.13 3.22 2.56
N ARG A 70 -8.69 3.93 1.57
CA ARG A 70 -9.62 5.06 1.75
C ARG A 70 -10.76 5.00 0.74
N VAL A 71 -11.80 5.78 1.01
CA VAL A 71 -12.86 6.08 0.04
C VAL A 71 -12.76 7.54 -0.36
N PHE A 72 -12.47 7.80 -1.65
CA PHE A 72 -12.42 9.14 -2.23
C PHE A 72 -13.11 9.15 -3.59
N ALA A 73 -13.81 10.22 -3.91
CA ALA A 73 -14.43 10.44 -5.21
C ALA A 73 -15.24 9.21 -5.70
N GLY A 74 -16.02 8.58 -4.82
CA GLY A 74 -16.87 7.44 -5.13
C GLY A 74 -16.13 6.13 -5.45
N ARG A 75 -14.88 5.98 -5.06
CA ARG A 75 -14.06 4.79 -5.27
C ARG A 75 -13.26 4.44 -4.01
N TYR A 76 -12.90 3.17 -3.86
CA TYR A 76 -11.86 2.73 -2.93
C TYR A 76 -10.49 3.05 -3.52
N TRP A 77 -9.57 3.51 -2.68
CA TRP A 77 -8.20 3.82 -3.03
C TRP A 77 -7.24 3.12 -2.07
N ILE A 78 -6.14 2.57 -2.59
CA ILE A 78 -5.05 2.05 -1.78
C ILE A 78 -3.76 2.76 -2.18
N TYR A 79 -3.03 3.20 -1.15
CA TYR A 79 -1.73 3.85 -1.27
C TYR A 79 -0.71 3.00 -0.51
N PRO A 80 0.08 2.17 -1.20
CA PRO A 80 1.06 1.30 -0.56
C PRO A 80 2.48 1.81 -0.72
N THR A 81 3.39 1.32 0.13
CA THR A 81 4.82 1.34 -0.12
C THR A 81 5.17 0.39 -1.27
N TYR A 82 6.01 0.85 -2.20
CA TYR A 82 6.60 -0.03 -3.20
C TYR A 82 7.71 -0.87 -2.56
N SER A 83 7.53 -2.18 -2.47
CA SER A 83 8.39 -3.08 -1.70
C SER A 83 9.34 -3.91 -2.56
N ASP A 84 9.36 -3.74 -3.88
CA ASP A 84 10.29 -4.43 -4.76
C ASP A 84 11.71 -3.84 -4.64
N HIS A 85 12.70 -4.71 -4.62
CA HIS A 85 14.12 -4.33 -4.52
C HIS A 85 14.96 -4.88 -5.67
N TYR A 86 14.34 -5.55 -6.64
CA TYR A 86 15.05 -6.13 -7.79
C TYR A 86 15.13 -5.20 -8.99
N GLY A 87 14.40 -4.11 -8.99
CA GLY A 87 14.49 -3.10 -10.02
C GLY A 87 15.88 -2.46 -10.05
N LYS A 88 16.31 -1.98 -11.20
CA LYS A 88 17.42 -1.03 -11.24
C LYS A 88 16.90 0.31 -10.70
N PRO A 89 17.71 1.06 -9.90
CA PRO A 89 17.34 2.43 -9.57
C PRO A 89 16.93 3.16 -10.84
N ASP A 90 15.85 3.94 -10.77
CA ASP A 90 15.53 4.82 -11.89
C ASP A 90 16.67 5.88 -11.98
N VAL A 91 17.66 5.53 -12.78
CA VAL A 91 18.88 6.35 -12.95
C VAL A 91 18.62 7.65 -13.69
N THR A 92 17.41 7.84 -14.24
CA THR A 92 17.01 9.06 -14.92
C THR A 92 16.64 10.20 -13.96
N LYS A 93 16.43 9.89 -12.67
CA LYS A 93 16.04 10.86 -11.67
C LYS A 93 17.11 11.88 -11.38
N ARG A 94 16.71 13.15 -11.41
CA ARG A 94 17.57 14.28 -11.09
C ARG A 94 17.47 14.60 -9.60
N PHE A 95 18.43 14.13 -8.83
CA PHE A 95 18.49 14.44 -7.41
C PHE A 95 19.04 15.85 -7.14
N SER A 96 18.42 16.55 -6.19
CA SER A 96 18.94 17.80 -5.62
C SER A 96 20.29 17.58 -4.90
N ALA A 97 20.96 18.65 -4.52
CA ALA A 97 22.19 18.56 -3.72
C ALA A 97 21.94 17.87 -2.36
N ALA A 98 20.83 18.22 -1.69
CA ALA A 98 20.43 17.60 -0.41
C ALA A 98 20.14 16.09 -0.57
N GLN A 99 19.41 15.70 -1.61
CA GLN A 99 19.14 14.29 -1.91
C GLN A 99 20.42 13.49 -2.18
N LYS A 100 21.35 14.07 -2.96
CA LYS A 100 22.65 13.44 -3.25
C LYS A 100 23.47 13.24 -1.98
N GLU A 101 23.49 14.22 -1.07
CA GLU A 101 24.20 14.12 0.21
C GLU A 101 23.57 13.04 1.10
N THR A 102 22.25 13.04 1.24
CA THR A 102 21.50 12.04 2.00
C THR A 102 21.75 10.62 1.49
N ARG A 103 21.85 10.42 0.16
CA ARG A 103 22.14 9.11 -0.46
C ARG A 103 23.57 8.60 -0.24
N LYS A 104 24.50 9.42 0.20
CA LYS A 104 25.87 8.99 0.56
C LYS A 104 25.95 8.26 1.89
N ARG A 105 24.89 8.23 2.68
CA ARG A 105 24.89 7.53 3.97
C ARG A 105 25.17 6.04 3.79
N LYS A 106 26.18 5.53 4.49
CA LYS A 106 26.64 4.12 4.38
C LYS A 106 25.68 3.11 5.01
N THR A 107 24.78 3.58 5.88
CA THR A 107 23.84 2.73 6.64
C THR A 107 22.59 2.36 5.85
N VAL A 108 22.40 2.94 4.67
CA VAL A 108 21.20 2.69 3.86
C VAL A 108 21.22 1.26 3.31
N ARG A 109 20.18 0.50 3.62
CA ARG A 109 19.99 -0.83 2.99
C ARG A 109 19.81 -0.64 1.48
N PRO A 110 20.42 -1.47 0.62
CA PRO A 110 20.30 -1.33 -0.83
C PRO A 110 18.85 -1.31 -1.33
N SER A 111 17.95 -2.12 -0.73
CA SER A 111 16.53 -2.15 -1.03
C SER A 111 15.83 -0.81 -0.80
N TYR A 112 16.19 -0.07 0.22
CA TYR A 112 15.60 1.23 0.55
C TYR A 112 15.93 2.30 -0.49
N GLY A 113 17.13 2.22 -1.08
CA GLY A 113 17.57 3.11 -2.16
C GLY A 113 16.69 3.05 -3.42
N MET A 114 15.90 1.98 -3.57
CA MET A 114 14.98 1.77 -4.69
C MET A 114 13.58 2.35 -4.44
N GLN A 115 13.24 2.61 -3.19
CA GLN A 115 11.92 3.08 -2.77
C GLN A 115 11.85 4.60 -2.90
N THR A 116 11.62 5.06 -4.12
CA THR A 116 11.70 6.47 -4.52
C THR A 116 10.40 7.03 -5.10
N PHE A 117 9.33 6.22 -5.15
CA PHE A 117 8.03 6.62 -5.66
C PHE A 117 6.90 5.85 -4.99
N PHE A 118 5.70 6.40 -5.04
CA PHE A 118 4.46 5.68 -4.73
C PHE A 118 3.63 5.45 -5.99
N ASN A 119 3.02 4.27 -6.05
CA ASN A 119 1.85 4.02 -6.88
C ASN A 119 0.59 4.12 -6.01
N ALA A 120 -0.57 4.33 -6.65
CA ALA A 120 -1.85 4.12 -6.01
C ALA A 120 -2.69 3.14 -6.83
N PHE A 121 -3.71 2.59 -6.20
CA PHE A 121 -4.68 1.73 -6.85
C PHE A 121 -6.09 2.21 -6.51
N SER A 122 -6.99 2.20 -7.50
CA SER A 122 -8.39 2.51 -7.24
C SER A 122 -9.31 1.39 -7.71
N SER A 123 -10.39 1.17 -6.98
CA SER A 123 -11.38 0.13 -7.28
C SER A 123 -12.80 0.66 -7.13
N PRO A 124 -13.74 0.26 -7.98
CA PRO A 124 -15.16 0.53 -7.77
C PRO A 124 -15.77 -0.39 -6.70
N ASP A 125 -15.13 -1.55 -6.39
CA ASP A 125 -15.79 -2.66 -5.71
C ASP A 125 -14.86 -3.55 -4.84
N LEU A 126 -13.63 -3.13 -4.55
CA LEU A 126 -12.60 -3.88 -3.81
C LEU A 126 -11.99 -5.09 -4.57
N VAL A 127 -12.40 -5.37 -5.80
CA VAL A 127 -11.96 -6.52 -6.60
C VAL A 127 -11.26 -6.08 -7.88
N GLU A 128 -11.86 -5.17 -8.63
CA GLU A 128 -11.28 -4.65 -9.86
C GLU A 128 -10.40 -3.43 -9.56
N TRP A 129 -9.07 -3.60 -9.67
CA TRP A 129 -8.10 -2.56 -9.32
C TRP A 129 -7.44 -1.93 -10.54
N THR A 130 -7.52 -0.61 -10.62
CA THR A 130 -6.80 0.21 -11.61
C THR A 130 -5.56 0.81 -10.96
N LYS A 131 -4.39 0.54 -11.54
CA LYS A 131 -3.12 1.12 -11.08
C LYS A 131 -2.95 2.55 -11.57
N HIS A 132 -2.54 3.44 -10.67
CA HIS A 132 -2.09 4.81 -10.92
C HIS A 132 -0.59 4.87 -10.63
N PRO A 133 0.28 4.83 -11.64
CA PRO A 133 1.72 4.80 -11.42
C PRO A 133 2.25 6.17 -11.03
N HIS A 134 3.28 6.19 -10.18
CA HIS A 134 4.03 7.40 -9.82
C HIS A 134 3.14 8.56 -9.35
N VAL A 135 2.17 8.26 -8.46
CA VAL A 135 1.33 9.33 -7.87
C VAL A 135 2.13 10.33 -7.04
N PHE A 136 3.26 9.90 -6.50
CA PHE A 136 4.31 10.72 -5.89
C PHE A 136 5.69 10.17 -6.26
N ASP A 137 6.65 11.07 -6.42
CA ASP A 137 8.03 10.75 -6.71
C ASP A 137 8.97 11.67 -5.91
N VAL A 138 10.11 11.15 -5.44
CA VAL A 138 11.10 11.95 -4.70
C VAL A 138 11.61 13.18 -5.47
N GLU A 139 11.46 13.20 -6.81
CA GLU A 139 11.75 14.42 -7.60
C GLU A 139 10.83 15.58 -7.24
N ASN A 140 9.65 15.30 -6.68
CA ASN A 140 8.69 16.30 -6.23
C ASN A 140 8.94 16.82 -4.80
N ALA A 141 9.98 16.31 -4.09
CA ALA A 141 10.35 16.73 -2.74
C ALA A 141 11.89 16.80 -2.63
N ALA A 142 12.45 17.99 -2.72
CA ALA A 142 13.90 18.22 -2.83
C ALA A 142 14.75 17.65 -1.67
N TRP A 143 14.12 17.37 -0.52
CA TRP A 143 14.75 16.82 0.68
C TRP A 143 14.62 15.28 0.78
N ALA A 144 13.57 14.66 0.17
CA ALA A 144 13.31 13.22 0.23
C ALA A 144 14.10 12.49 -0.87
N ALA A 145 14.94 11.53 -0.52
CA ALA A 145 15.87 10.91 -1.44
C ALA A 145 15.63 9.41 -1.68
N TYR A 146 15.07 8.70 -0.71
CA TYR A 146 14.82 7.25 -0.74
C TYR A 146 13.97 6.85 0.46
N ALA A 147 13.69 5.55 0.59
CA ALA A 147 12.94 4.99 1.72
C ALA A 147 11.65 5.77 1.96
N ILE A 148 10.92 6.08 0.87
CA ILE A 148 9.60 6.66 1.02
C ILE A 148 8.62 5.54 1.33
N TRP A 149 7.98 5.63 2.52
CA TRP A 149 7.19 4.55 3.09
C TRP A 149 5.85 5.01 3.64
N ALA A 150 4.94 4.02 3.77
CA ALA A 150 3.69 4.11 4.50
C ALA A 150 2.93 5.43 4.27
N PRO A 151 2.52 5.70 3.02
CA PRO A 151 1.78 6.93 2.72
C PRO A 151 0.39 6.88 3.35
N SER A 152 -0.01 7.98 4.00
CA SER A 152 -1.35 8.17 4.54
C SER A 152 -2.01 9.36 3.87
N VAL A 153 -3.20 9.18 3.29
CA VAL A 153 -3.89 10.20 2.51
C VAL A 153 -5.21 10.60 3.17
N ILE A 154 -5.42 11.91 3.28
CA ILE A 154 -6.68 12.46 3.78
C ILE A 154 -7.18 13.57 2.85
N GLU A 155 -8.47 13.64 2.63
CA GLU A 155 -9.09 14.76 1.93
C GLU A 155 -9.38 15.89 2.92
N ALA A 156 -8.87 17.08 2.63
CA ALA A 156 -9.09 18.26 3.43
C ALA A 156 -9.01 19.52 2.56
N ASN A 157 -9.86 20.50 2.85
CA ASN A 157 -9.86 21.79 2.15
C ASN A 157 -9.98 21.64 0.61
N GLY A 158 -10.76 20.66 0.15
CA GLY A 158 -10.97 20.36 -1.27
C GLY A 158 -9.74 19.76 -1.98
N ARG A 159 -8.75 19.29 -1.25
CA ARG A 159 -7.51 18.69 -1.77
C ARG A 159 -7.15 17.41 -1.02
N TYR A 160 -6.27 16.61 -1.61
CA TYR A 160 -5.75 15.38 -1.03
C TYR A 160 -4.35 15.64 -0.46
N HIS A 161 -4.18 15.28 0.81
CA HIS A 161 -2.95 15.48 1.58
C HIS A 161 -2.34 14.13 1.91
N MET A 162 -1.13 13.88 1.43
CA MET A 162 -0.39 12.64 1.64
C MET A 162 0.74 12.88 2.63
N PHE A 163 0.65 12.27 3.80
CA PHE A 163 1.77 12.16 4.73
C PHE A 163 2.59 10.93 4.36
N PHE A 164 3.89 10.99 4.46
CA PHE A 164 4.77 9.88 4.09
C PHE A 164 6.09 9.94 4.85
N SER A 165 6.69 8.80 5.13
CA SER A 165 8.03 8.70 5.69
C SER A 165 9.08 8.85 4.60
N ALA A 166 10.24 9.42 4.91
CA ALA A 166 11.36 9.48 3.97
C ALA A 166 12.72 9.45 4.68
N ASN A 167 13.71 8.89 3.97
CA ASN A 167 15.14 8.90 4.28
C ASN A 167 15.57 8.05 5.45
N ASP A 168 14.70 7.27 6.12
CA ASP A 168 15.06 6.33 7.19
C ASP A 168 16.08 6.92 8.17
N ILE A 169 15.71 8.03 8.83
CA ILE A 169 16.62 8.68 9.76
C ILE A 169 16.87 7.82 11.00
N GLN A 170 18.11 7.80 11.46
CA GLN A 170 18.57 7.06 12.63
C GLN A 170 18.98 7.99 13.78
N THR A 171 19.10 9.28 13.50
CA THR A 171 19.43 10.34 14.48
C THR A 171 18.82 11.67 14.01
N ASP A 172 18.67 12.63 14.93
CA ASP A 172 18.06 13.94 14.67
C ASP A 172 18.88 14.83 13.72
N GLU A 173 20.19 14.55 13.56
CA GLU A 173 21.04 15.30 12.65
C GLU A 173 20.84 14.91 11.18
N GLN A 174 20.11 13.84 10.92
CA GLN A 174 19.88 13.35 9.57
C GLN A 174 18.63 13.99 8.97
N LEU A 175 18.74 14.48 7.75
CA LEU A 175 17.62 15.01 6.99
C LEU A 175 16.66 13.86 6.62
N GLY A 176 15.40 13.96 7.06
CA GLY A 176 14.34 12.99 6.79
C GLY A 176 13.22 13.07 7.82
N GLY A 177 12.38 12.04 7.87
CA GLY A 177 11.23 11.97 8.75
C GLY A 177 9.90 11.96 7.98
N ILE A 178 8.86 12.58 8.53
CA ILE A 178 7.52 12.59 7.94
C ILE A 178 7.31 13.86 7.13
N GLY A 179 6.99 13.71 5.84
CA GLY A 179 6.67 14.80 4.92
C GLY A 179 5.18 14.94 4.65
N LEU A 180 4.82 16.03 3.98
CA LEU A 180 3.47 16.32 3.48
C LEU A 180 3.53 16.67 2.01
N ALA A 181 2.78 15.94 1.18
CA ALA A 181 2.57 16.26 -0.23
C ALA A 181 1.07 16.47 -0.51
N VAL A 182 0.74 17.29 -1.48
CA VAL A 182 -0.65 17.68 -1.78
C VAL A 182 -0.97 17.52 -3.26
N SER A 183 -2.20 17.08 -3.56
CA SER A 183 -2.73 16.95 -4.92
C SER A 183 -4.19 17.41 -4.99
N ASP A 184 -4.63 17.83 -6.19
CA ASP A 184 -6.03 18.13 -6.47
C ASP A 184 -6.85 16.87 -6.83
N LYS A 185 -6.18 15.72 -6.97
CA LYS A 185 -6.81 14.44 -7.32
C LYS A 185 -6.29 13.31 -6.43
N PRO A 186 -7.11 12.32 -6.07
CA PRO A 186 -6.67 11.20 -5.26
C PRO A 186 -5.60 10.35 -5.96
N GLY A 187 -5.59 10.29 -7.28
CA GLY A 187 -4.57 9.62 -8.09
C GLY A 187 -3.32 10.46 -8.38
N GLY A 188 -3.11 11.58 -7.72
CA GLY A 188 -1.96 12.46 -7.90
C GLY A 188 -2.01 13.31 -9.20
N PRO A 189 -0.87 13.90 -9.63
CA PRO A 189 0.43 13.83 -8.95
C PRO A 189 0.44 14.64 -7.65
N PHE A 190 1.02 14.06 -6.61
CA PHE A 190 1.27 14.74 -5.35
C PHE A 190 2.59 15.53 -5.41
N LYS A 191 2.63 16.71 -4.79
CA LYS A 191 3.80 17.58 -4.71
C LYS A 191 4.07 17.97 -3.27
N ASP A 192 5.34 18.03 -2.89
CA ASP A 192 5.76 18.48 -1.57
C ASP A 192 5.15 19.85 -1.26
N ALA A 193 4.53 19.96 -0.10
CA ALA A 193 3.81 21.14 0.34
C ALA A 193 4.62 22.05 1.26
N LEU A 194 5.74 21.55 1.82
CA LEU A 194 6.49 22.23 2.87
C LEU A 194 7.94 22.57 2.49
N GLY A 195 8.52 21.85 1.52
CA GLY A 195 9.94 21.97 1.20
C GLY A 195 10.88 21.35 2.24
N LYS A 196 10.33 20.74 3.29
CA LYS A 196 11.02 20.09 4.40
C LYS A 196 10.10 19.06 5.06
N PRO A 197 10.62 18.16 5.92
CA PRO A 197 9.76 17.31 6.74
C PRO A 197 8.84 18.14 7.65
N LEU A 198 7.65 17.61 7.92
CA LEU A 198 6.73 18.11 8.94
C LEU A 198 7.19 17.71 10.35
N ILE A 199 7.71 16.47 10.47
CA ILE A 199 8.31 15.93 11.70
C ILE A 199 9.67 15.39 11.30
N ASP A 200 10.74 16.03 11.79
CA ASP A 200 12.12 15.82 11.36
C ASP A 200 13.06 15.30 12.46
N ALA A 201 12.49 15.01 13.65
CA ALA A 201 13.24 14.54 14.80
C ALA A 201 12.51 13.43 15.56
N PHE A 202 13.27 12.74 16.42
CA PHE A 202 12.71 11.77 17.36
C PHE A 202 12.02 12.48 18.52
N HIS A 203 10.79 12.09 18.79
CA HIS A 203 10.07 12.54 19.99
C HIS A 203 9.65 11.32 20.80
N ASN A 204 9.87 11.34 22.10
CA ASN A 204 9.59 10.20 23.01
C ASN A 204 10.24 8.87 22.54
N GLY A 205 11.36 8.95 21.80
CA GLY A 205 12.06 7.76 21.27
C GLY A 205 11.48 7.21 19.95
N ALA A 206 10.39 7.75 19.45
CA ALA A 206 9.77 7.31 18.21
C ALA A 206 10.56 7.76 16.98
N GLN A 207 11.00 6.81 16.14
CA GLN A 207 11.45 7.14 14.81
C GLN A 207 10.27 7.78 14.03
N PRO A 208 10.46 8.92 13.34
CA PRO A 208 9.37 9.58 12.62
C PRO A 208 9.06 8.86 11.29
N ILE A 209 8.34 7.74 11.42
CA ILE A 209 7.87 6.90 10.30
C ILE A 209 6.40 6.52 10.51
N ASP A 210 5.81 5.93 9.48
CA ASP A 210 4.48 5.32 9.47
C ASP A 210 3.37 6.28 9.92
N PRO A 211 3.25 7.44 9.25
CA PRO A 211 2.20 8.38 9.59
C PRO A 211 0.82 7.84 9.23
N PHE A 212 -0.15 8.07 10.11
CA PHE A 212 -1.57 7.84 9.83
C PHE A 212 -2.39 9.07 10.21
N ALA A 213 -3.06 9.68 9.23
CA ALA A 213 -3.94 10.83 9.44
C ALA A 213 -5.38 10.37 9.71
N PHE A 214 -5.91 10.77 10.86
CA PHE A 214 -7.28 10.49 11.30
C PHE A 214 -8.02 11.81 11.52
N ARG A 215 -9.22 11.92 10.93
CA ARG A 215 -10.13 13.03 11.20
C ARG A 215 -11.18 12.58 12.20
N ASP A 216 -11.24 13.25 13.30
CA ASP A 216 -12.25 13.06 14.34
C ASP A 216 -13.58 13.69 13.93
N THR A 217 -14.66 13.31 14.61
CA THR A 217 -16.02 13.81 14.38
C THR A 217 -16.17 15.30 14.63
N ASP A 218 -15.33 15.90 15.49
CA ASP A 218 -15.27 17.36 15.71
C ASP A 218 -14.52 18.11 14.60
N GLY A 219 -13.96 17.38 13.61
CA GLY A 219 -13.19 17.93 12.50
C GLY A 219 -11.68 18.07 12.77
N GLN A 220 -11.22 17.86 14.02
CA GLN A 220 -9.79 17.87 14.32
C GLN A 220 -9.08 16.72 13.60
N VAL A 221 -7.97 17.03 12.96
CA VAL A 221 -7.11 15.99 12.37
C VAL A 221 -5.96 15.68 13.31
N TYR A 222 -5.80 14.40 13.59
CA TYR A 222 -4.70 13.84 14.35
C TYR A 222 -3.76 13.09 13.39
N LEU A 223 -2.45 13.13 13.67
CA LEU A 223 -1.44 12.32 12.99
C LEU A 223 -0.80 11.40 14.02
N TYR A 224 -1.05 10.09 13.85
CA TYR A 224 -0.39 9.03 14.61
C TYR A 224 0.87 8.62 13.85
N TYR A 225 1.95 8.34 14.56
CA TYR A 225 3.18 7.90 13.92
C TYR A 225 4.13 7.25 14.92
N GLY A 226 5.09 6.51 14.41
CA GLY A 226 6.25 6.11 15.16
C GLY A 226 6.72 4.69 14.85
N GLY A 227 8.03 4.56 14.77
CA GLY A 227 8.75 3.29 14.79
C GLY A 227 9.48 3.10 16.11
N TRP A 228 10.36 2.07 16.13
CA TRP A 228 11.21 1.73 17.26
C TRP A 228 10.47 1.48 18.57
N LYS A 229 9.25 0.97 18.48
CA LYS A 229 8.37 0.61 19.61
C LYS A 229 7.82 1.80 20.40
N HIS A 230 7.75 2.96 19.76
CA HIS A 230 7.15 4.16 20.34
C HIS A 230 6.08 4.70 19.38
N CYS A 231 4.92 5.06 19.93
CA CYS A 231 3.79 5.63 19.21
C CYS A 231 3.46 7.00 19.74
N ASN A 232 3.51 7.99 18.86
CA ASN A 232 3.08 9.37 19.15
C ASN A 232 1.78 9.70 18.43
N VAL A 233 1.04 10.64 19.01
CA VAL A 233 -0.04 11.36 18.35
C VAL A 233 0.17 12.86 18.48
N VAL A 234 -0.04 13.58 17.38
CA VAL A 234 -0.04 15.05 17.33
C VAL A 234 -1.35 15.55 16.75
N ARG A 235 -1.76 16.75 17.14
CA ARG A 235 -2.83 17.50 16.49
C ARG A 235 -2.25 18.25 15.29
N LEU A 236 -2.97 18.29 14.18
CA LEU A 236 -2.58 19.09 13.01
C LEU A 236 -3.35 20.40 12.98
N SER A 237 -2.69 21.45 12.47
CA SER A 237 -3.34 22.72 12.14
C SER A 237 -4.44 22.52 11.09
N PRO A 238 -5.43 23.44 10.98
CA PRO A 238 -6.52 23.32 10.00
C PRO A 238 -6.06 23.21 8.54
N ASP A 239 -4.88 23.74 8.20
CA ASP A 239 -4.27 23.62 6.88
C ASP A 239 -3.34 22.38 6.74
N LEU A 240 -3.23 21.57 7.79
CA LEU A 240 -2.43 20.34 7.92
C LEU A 240 -0.91 20.54 7.77
N LYS A 241 -0.41 21.78 7.81
CA LYS A 241 1.00 22.10 7.52
C LYS A 241 1.88 22.26 8.76
N SER A 242 1.30 22.17 9.95
CA SER A 242 2.02 22.25 11.21
C SER A 242 1.38 21.40 12.29
N VAL A 243 2.18 21.03 13.29
CA VAL A 243 1.69 20.37 14.50
C VAL A 243 1.23 21.41 15.52
N MET A 244 0.23 21.06 16.33
CA MET A 244 -0.36 21.92 17.34
C MET A 244 -0.34 21.22 18.71
N PRO A 245 -0.31 21.97 19.82
CA PRO A 245 -0.43 21.36 21.14
C PRO A 245 -1.82 20.75 21.36
N HIS A 246 -1.87 19.70 22.16
CA HIS A 246 -3.08 19.20 22.80
C HIS A 246 -3.55 20.17 23.89
N ASP A 247 -4.75 19.95 24.41
CA ASP A 247 -5.35 20.85 25.42
C ASP A 247 -4.55 20.90 26.74
N ASP A 248 -3.73 19.89 27.02
CA ASP A 248 -2.80 19.84 28.13
C ASP A 248 -1.43 20.51 27.84
N GLY A 249 -1.28 21.14 26.68
CA GLY A 249 -0.06 21.81 26.24
C GLY A 249 1.00 20.89 25.61
N THR A 250 0.82 19.57 25.63
CA THR A 250 1.74 18.60 25.03
C THR A 250 1.62 18.67 23.49
N VAL A 251 2.73 18.77 22.76
CA VAL A 251 2.73 18.73 21.30
C VAL A 251 2.81 17.28 20.79
N PHE A 252 3.79 16.53 21.27
CA PHE A 252 3.99 15.12 20.91
C PHE A 252 3.55 14.25 22.10
N LYS A 253 2.35 13.69 22.01
CA LYS A 253 1.80 12.86 23.07
C LYS A 253 2.11 11.40 22.80
N GLU A 254 2.86 10.76 23.69
CA GLU A 254 3.11 9.33 23.62
C GLU A 254 1.88 8.54 24.07
N ILE A 255 1.48 7.56 23.24
CA ILE A 255 0.34 6.68 23.48
C ILE A 255 0.69 5.21 23.24
N THR A 256 1.95 4.86 23.36
CA THR A 256 2.50 3.53 23.06
C THR A 256 1.79 2.41 23.81
N PRO A 257 1.05 1.52 23.13
CA PRO A 257 0.45 0.36 23.78
C PRO A 257 1.48 -0.77 23.94
N PRO A 258 1.24 -1.73 24.85
CA PRO A 258 2.10 -2.90 25.01
C PRO A 258 2.26 -3.69 23.70
N GLY A 259 3.48 -4.06 23.36
CA GLY A 259 3.78 -4.84 22.15
C GLY A 259 3.90 -4.02 20.86
N TYR A 260 3.64 -2.73 20.91
CA TYR A 260 3.77 -1.83 19.75
C TYR A 260 5.17 -1.90 19.13
N VAL A 261 5.22 -1.96 17.82
CA VAL A 261 6.47 -1.84 17.05
C VAL A 261 6.40 -0.66 16.09
N GLU A 262 5.34 -0.56 15.28
CA GLU A 262 5.14 0.45 14.24
C GLU A 262 3.73 0.38 13.63
N GLY A 263 3.42 1.19 12.61
CA GLY A 263 2.23 1.08 11.78
C GLY A 263 0.93 1.35 12.55
N SER A 264 0.88 2.47 13.29
CA SER A 264 -0.32 2.89 14.00
C SER A 264 -1.45 3.25 13.05
N PHE A 265 -2.66 2.84 13.41
CA PHE A 265 -3.89 3.10 12.68
C PHE A 265 -5.05 3.36 13.65
N MET A 266 -5.99 4.23 13.29
CA MET A 266 -7.11 4.61 14.15
C MET A 266 -8.42 4.54 13.39
N ILE A 267 -9.44 3.97 14.02
CA ILE A 267 -10.84 4.14 13.61
C ILE A 267 -11.70 4.54 14.80
N GLU A 268 -12.80 5.20 14.50
CA GLU A 268 -13.93 5.39 15.40
C GLU A 268 -15.10 4.50 14.94
N ARG A 269 -15.77 3.83 15.89
CA ARG A 269 -17.00 3.12 15.63
C ARG A 269 -17.93 3.26 16.83
N GLY A 270 -19.08 3.91 16.61
CA GLY A 270 -19.92 4.37 17.73
C GLY A 270 -19.15 5.35 18.60
N ASP A 271 -19.20 5.17 19.91
CA ASP A 271 -18.54 6.05 20.87
C ASP A 271 -17.14 5.53 21.29
N MET A 272 -16.52 4.66 20.47
CA MET A 272 -15.27 4.01 20.80
C MET A 272 -14.22 4.22 19.72
N TYR A 273 -13.00 4.49 20.17
CA TYR A 273 -11.80 4.59 19.34
C TYR A 273 -10.99 3.30 19.41
N TYR A 274 -10.52 2.85 18.27
CA TYR A 274 -9.74 1.61 18.12
C TYR A 274 -8.36 1.98 17.60
N LEU A 275 -7.38 2.06 18.49
CA LEU A 275 -5.98 2.17 18.11
C LEU A 275 -5.47 0.78 17.72
N MET A 276 -4.98 0.66 16.51
CA MET A 276 -4.42 -0.57 15.96
C MET A 276 -2.95 -0.37 15.61
N TRP A 277 -2.14 -1.43 15.65
CA TRP A 277 -0.70 -1.34 15.38
C TRP A 277 -0.13 -2.68 14.94
N SER A 278 1.12 -2.65 14.46
CA SER A 278 1.89 -3.84 14.16
C SER A 278 2.76 -4.27 15.33
N GLU A 279 2.80 -5.58 15.58
CA GLU A 279 3.69 -6.27 16.52
C GLU A 279 4.62 -7.23 15.79
N GLY A 280 5.78 -7.54 16.39
CA GLY A 280 6.81 -8.38 15.80
C GLY A 280 7.70 -7.63 14.81
N GLY A 281 8.70 -8.31 14.25
CA GLY A 281 9.60 -7.70 13.27
C GLY A 281 9.01 -7.77 11.86
N TRP A 282 9.02 -6.67 11.09
CA TRP A 282 8.45 -6.63 9.73
C TRP A 282 9.05 -7.68 8.76
N THR A 283 10.26 -8.16 9.02
CA THR A 283 10.88 -9.28 8.28
C THR A 283 10.58 -10.65 8.90
N GLY A 284 10.02 -10.67 10.12
CA GLY A 284 9.71 -11.89 10.88
C GLY A 284 8.39 -12.55 10.43
N PRO A 285 8.22 -13.84 10.69
CA PRO A 285 6.95 -14.51 10.41
C PRO A 285 5.84 -14.09 11.40
N ASP A 286 6.23 -13.60 12.57
CA ASP A 286 5.38 -13.20 13.70
C ASP A 286 4.82 -11.77 13.57
N TYR A 287 5.15 -11.05 12.50
CA TYR A 287 4.55 -9.76 12.22
C TYR A 287 3.02 -9.89 12.15
N SER A 288 2.33 -9.08 12.93
CA SER A 288 0.91 -9.27 13.24
C SER A 288 0.25 -7.92 13.54
N VAL A 289 -1.09 -7.89 13.61
CA VAL A 289 -1.86 -6.71 14.00
C VAL A 289 -2.52 -6.94 15.35
N ALA A 290 -2.33 -6.01 16.27
CA ALA A 290 -3.02 -5.92 17.55
C ALA A 290 -3.82 -4.62 17.65
N TYR A 291 -4.69 -4.52 18.67
CA TYR A 291 -5.49 -3.33 18.90
C TYR A 291 -5.79 -3.08 20.37
N ALA A 292 -6.18 -1.84 20.65
CA ALA A 292 -6.70 -1.37 21.91
C ALA A 292 -7.94 -0.51 21.70
N MET A 293 -8.80 -0.41 22.70
CA MET A 293 -10.01 0.41 22.68
C MET A 293 -9.91 1.54 23.71
N GLY A 294 -10.40 2.71 23.37
CA GLY A 294 -10.41 3.88 24.25
C GLY A 294 -11.57 4.82 23.98
N PRO A 295 -11.84 5.75 24.91
CA PRO A 295 -12.95 6.69 24.83
C PRO A 295 -12.64 7.95 24.01
N THR A 296 -11.38 8.20 23.69
CA THR A 296 -10.94 9.39 22.97
C THR A 296 -9.84 9.05 21.96
N PRO A 297 -9.58 9.89 20.94
CA PRO A 297 -8.52 9.65 19.97
C PRO A 297 -7.11 9.64 20.57
N VAL A 298 -6.94 10.11 21.80
CA VAL A 298 -5.66 10.11 22.52
C VAL A 298 -5.65 9.15 23.72
N GLY A 299 -6.67 8.30 23.84
CA GLY A 299 -6.82 7.30 24.91
C GLY A 299 -7.54 7.85 26.17
N PRO A 300 -7.34 7.19 27.34
CA PRO A 300 -6.48 6.03 27.54
C PRO A 300 -6.99 4.79 26.78
N PHE A 301 -6.05 3.97 26.28
CA PHE A 301 -6.39 2.77 25.51
C PHE A 301 -6.21 1.51 26.34
N LYS A 302 -7.20 0.61 26.29
CA LYS A 302 -7.18 -0.73 26.90
C LYS A 302 -6.78 -1.73 25.83
N PRO A 303 -5.62 -2.43 25.94
CA PRO A 303 -5.23 -3.48 25.02
C PRO A 303 -6.26 -4.63 24.99
N MET A 304 -6.58 -5.10 23.78
CA MET A 304 -7.57 -6.14 23.53
C MET A 304 -6.96 -7.41 22.94
N GLY A 305 -5.76 -7.34 22.35
CA GLY A 305 -5.03 -8.47 21.77
C GLY A 305 -4.90 -8.41 20.26
N LYS A 306 -4.47 -9.51 19.67
CA LYS A 306 -4.21 -9.61 18.22
C LYS A 306 -5.47 -9.93 17.43
N ILE A 307 -5.62 -9.30 16.29
CA ILE A 307 -6.72 -9.53 15.35
C ILE A 307 -6.27 -10.16 14.03
N LEU A 308 -4.99 -10.00 13.64
CA LEU A 308 -4.45 -10.59 12.44
C LEU A 308 -3.09 -11.20 12.75
N THR A 309 -2.94 -12.47 12.44
CA THR A 309 -1.70 -13.24 12.58
C THR A 309 -1.46 -14.07 11.34
N GLN A 310 -0.27 -14.62 11.19
CA GLN A 310 0.04 -15.54 10.10
C GLN A 310 -0.87 -16.78 10.08
N ASP A 311 -1.12 -17.30 8.90
CA ASP A 311 -1.66 -18.65 8.67
C ASP A 311 -0.64 -19.43 7.84
N PHE A 312 0.00 -20.43 8.44
CA PHE A 312 1.06 -21.24 7.78
C PHE A 312 0.58 -22.01 6.53
N ARG A 313 -0.72 -22.03 6.25
CA ARG A 313 -1.30 -22.63 5.03
C ARG A 313 -1.48 -21.58 3.91
N ILE A 314 -1.42 -20.28 4.24
CA ILE A 314 -1.78 -19.18 3.35
C ILE A 314 -0.60 -18.22 3.16
N ALA A 315 -0.17 -17.58 4.26
CA ALA A 315 0.87 -16.58 4.24
C ALA A 315 1.42 -16.30 5.66
N ARG A 316 2.56 -15.65 5.74
CA ARG A 316 3.21 -15.24 6.99
C ARG A 316 3.47 -13.74 7.02
N GLY A 317 3.83 -13.24 8.21
CA GLY A 317 4.25 -11.85 8.39
C GLY A 317 3.17 -10.86 7.94
N ALA A 318 1.94 -11.10 8.33
CA ALA A 318 0.81 -10.24 8.03
C ALA A 318 0.74 -9.07 9.02
N GLY A 319 0.83 -7.85 8.51
CA GLY A 319 0.81 -6.66 9.36
C GLY A 319 0.73 -5.38 8.55
N HIS A 320 1.00 -4.27 9.19
CA HIS A 320 0.92 -2.91 8.69
C HIS A 320 -0.31 -2.73 7.78
N HIS A 321 -1.42 -2.54 8.43
CA HIS A 321 -2.76 -2.61 7.87
C HIS A 321 -3.44 -1.25 7.84
N SER A 322 -4.55 -1.22 7.17
CA SER A 322 -5.58 -0.19 7.29
C SER A 322 -6.96 -0.80 7.20
N VAL A 323 -7.97 -0.06 7.61
CA VAL A 323 -9.36 -0.53 7.66
C VAL A 323 -10.25 0.46 6.91
N VAL A 324 -11.23 -0.05 6.19
CA VAL A 324 -12.25 0.77 5.54
C VAL A 324 -13.64 0.29 5.92
N ASN A 325 -14.50 1.24 6.26
CA ASN A 325 -15.94 1.06 6.35
C ASN A 325 -16.59 1.34 5.00
N VAL A 326 -17.57 0.53 4.63
CA VAL A 326 -18.43 0.87 3.50
C VAL A 326 -19.41 1.95 3.95
N PRO A 327 -19.36 3.17 3.40
CA PRO A 327 -20.15 4.29 3.87
C PRO A 327 -21.65 3.96 4.01
N GLY A 328 -22.24 4.37 5.14
CA GLY A 328 -23.66 4.12 5.45
C GLY A 328 -24.02 2.69 5.85
N THR A 329 -23.02 1.85 6.13
CA THR A 329 -23.22 0.44 6.55
C THR A 329 -22.29 0.11 7.74
N ASP A 330 -22.50 -1.04 8.37
CA ASP A 330 -21.56 -1.63 9.34
C ASP A 330 -20.72 -2.76 8.69
N GLU A 331 -20.35 -2.57 7.42
CA GLU A 331 -19.47 -3.48 6.70
C GLU A 331 -18.05 -2.95 6.71
N TRP A 332 -17.11 -3.77 7.18
CA TRP A 332 -15.72 -3.40 7.38
C TRP A 332 -14.78 -4.36 6.67
N TYR A 333 -13.71 -3.80 6.11
CA TYR A 333 -12.65 -4.55 5.43
C TYR A 333 -11.30 -4.10 5.95
N ILE A 334 -10.37 -5.06 6.07
CA ILE A 334 -8.98 -4.80 6.44
C ILE A 334 -8.10 -5.05 5.22
N ALA A 335 -7.33 -4.04 4.84
CA ALA A 335 -6.24 -4.16 3.88
C ALA A 335 -4.93 -4.28 4.64
N TYR A 336 -4.09 -5.22 4.24
CA TYR A 336 -2.83 -5.50 4.93
C TYR A 336 -1.80 -6.05 3.96
N HIS A 337 -0.53 -6.03 4.32
CA HIS A 337 0.44 -6.80 3.57
C HIS A 337 0.70 -8.16 4.22
N ARG A 338 1.06 -9.14 3.39
CA ARG A 338 1.48 -10.48 3.81
C ARG A 338 2.58 -11.00 2.92
N ARG A 339 3.35 -11.98 3.39
CA ARG A 339 4.40 -12.61 2.62
C ARG A 339 4.00 -14.03 2.21
N PRO A 340 4.16 -14.41 0.91
CA PRO A 340 3.95 -15.78 0.45
C PRO A 340 4.83 -16.78 1.22
N LEU A 341 4.40 -18.04 1.27
CA LEU A 341 5.11 -19.09 1.99
C LEU A 341 6.39 -19.56 1.29
N ASP A 342 6.51 -19.33 -0.01
CA ASP A 342 7.60 -19.74 -0.88
C ASP A 342 8.81 -18.77 -0.89
N THR A 343 8.76 -17.71 -0.09
CA THR A 343 9.86 -16.74 0.00
C THR A 343 10.28 -16.48 1.44
N ASN A 344 11.59 -16.27 1.66
CA ASN A 344 12.16 -15.84 2.94
C ASN A 344 12.54 -14.35 2.96
N ARG A 345 12.25 -13.61 1.89
CA ARG A 345 12.65 -12.20 1.78
C ARG A 345 11.62 -11.30 2.44
N GLY A 346 12.07 -10.41 3.32
CA GLY A 346 11.23 -9.46 4.04
C GLY A 346 10.47 -8.52 3.09
N GLU A 347 11.10 -8.13 1.99
CA GLU A 347 10.55 -7.22 0.99
C GLU A 347 9.49 -7.85 0.09
N HIS A 348 9.36 -9.18 0.05
CA HIS A 348 8.34 -9.88 -0.74
C HIS A 348 6.97 -9.79 -0.08
N ARG A 349 6.45 -8.57 0.03
CA ARG A 349 5.15 -8.28 0.62
C ARG A 349 4.11 -8.06 -0.46
N GLN A 350 2.93 -8.65 -0.29
CA GLN A 350 1.79 -8.59 -1.21
C GLN A 350 0.57 -8.05 -0.50
N LEU A 351 -0.22 -7.25 -1.21
CA LEU A 351 -1.45 -6.68 -0.66
C LEU A 351 -2.58 -7.70 -0.63
N ALA A 352 -3.29 -7.73 0.48
CA ALA A 352 -4.48 -8.56 0.68
C ALA A 352 -5.60 -7.74 1.32
N ILE A 353 -6.84 -8.14 1.03
CA ILE A 353 -8.05 -7.60 1.67
C ILE A 353 -8.90 -8.76 2.13
N ASP A 354 -9.34 -8.71 3.39
CA ASP A 354 -10.32 -9.63 3.96
C ASP A 354 -11.39 -8.89 4.76
N ARG A 355 -12.47 -9.57 5.08
CA ARG A 355 -13.55 -9.01 5.93
C ARG A 355 -13.07 -8.86 7.36
N MET A 356 -13.42 -7.74 7.97
CA MET A 356 -13.28 -7.51 9.40
C MET A 356 -14.67 -7.49 10.06
N HIS A 357 -14.82 -8.16 11.19
CA HIS A 357 -16.08 -8.27 11.90
C HIS A 357 -15.93 -7.84 13.35
N PHE A 358 -17.01 -7.26 13.88
CA PHE A 358 -17.13 -6.93 15.28
C PHE A 358 -18.06 -7.92 16.01
N ASN A 359 -17.82 -8.12 17.29
CA ASN A 359 -18.73 -8.76 18.22
C ASN A 359 -19.80 -7.76 18.69
N ALA A 360 -20.85 -8.28 19.33
CA ALA A 360 -21.92 -7.45 19.89
C ALA A 360 -21.42 -6.46 20.97
N ASP A 361 -20.33 -6.79 21.65
CA ASP A 361 -19.69 -5.94 22.66
C ASP A 361 -18.70 -4.90 22.05
N GLY A 362 -18.63 -4.81 20.73
CA GLY A 362 -17.74 -3.91 20.01
C GLY A 362 -16.31 -4.42 19.81
N THR A 363 -15.94 -5.56 20.40
CA THR A 363 -14.60 -6.11 20.16
C THR A 363 -14.46 -6.64 18.73
N ILE A 364 -13.22 -6.58 18.18
CA ILE A 364 -12.93 -7.07 16.83
C ILE A 364 -12.71 -8.58 16.88
N ARG A 365 -13.36 -9.31 15.98
CA ARG A 365 -13.11 -10.75 15.80
C ARG A 365 -11.77 -10.98 15.12
N PRO A 366 -11.03 -12.04 15.45
CA PRO A 366 -9.85 -12.41 14.69
C PRO A 366 -10.15 -12.50 13.20
N VAL A 367 -9.33 -11.83 12.39
CA VAL A 367 -9.48 -11.80 10.93
C VAL A 367 -9.10 -13.16 10.36
N VAL A 368 -9.94 -13.69 9.49
CA VAL A 368 -9.66 -14.92 8.76
C VAL A 368 -8.96 -14.56 7.46
N MET A 369 -7.65 -14.83 7.40
CA MET A 369 -6.85 -14.65 6.19
C MET A 369 -7.32 -15.60 5.09
N THR A 370 -7.48 -15.10 3.85
CA THR A 370 -7.90 -15.91 2.71
C THR A 370 -7.04 -15.72 1.47
N ASN A 371 -7.01 -16.73 0.59
CA ASN A 371 -6.51 -16.57 -0.79
C ASN A 371 -7.61 -16.13 -1.75
N LYS A 372 -8.87 -16.27 -1.36
CA LYS A 372 -10.02 -15.89 -2.21
C LYS A 372 -10.27 -14.38 -2.23
N GLY A 373 -9.80 -13.64 -1.21
CA GLY A 373 -10.14 -12.22 -1.07
C GLY A 373 -11.63 -12.02 -0.75
N VAL A 374 -12.14 -10.86 -1.13
CA VAL A 374 -13.51 -10.44 -0.82
C VAL A 374 -14.39 -10.47 -2.08
N GLN A 375 -15.70 -10.61 -1.91
CA GLN A 375 -16.63 -10.47 -3.02
C GLN A 375 -16.73 -9.01 -3.47
N PRO A 376 -17.11 -8.73 -4.73
CA PRO A 376 -17.34 -7.38 -5.20
C PRO A 376 -18.28 -6.62 -4.27
N ARG A 377 -17.84 -5.47 -3.82
CA ARG A 377 -18.59 -4.60 -2.91
C ARG A 377 -18.56 -3.15 -3.43
N PRO A 378 -19.41 -2.80 -4.39
CA PRO A 378 -19.56 -1.42 -4.84
C PRO A 378 -19.94 -0.49 -3.68
N LEU A 379 -19.46 0.75 -3.73
CA LEU A 379 -19.93 1.77 -2.82
C LEU A 379 -21.43 2.01 -3.05
N PRO A 380 -22.20 2.29 -1.99
CA PRO A 380 -23.59 2.70 -2.16
C PRO A 380 -23.66 3.90 -3.11
N THR A 381 -24.56 3.85 -4.08
CA THR A 381 -24.86 5.02 -4.90
C THR A 381 -25.35 6.09 -3.93
N ALA A 382 -24.72 7.26 -3.92
CA ALA A 382 -25.25 8.39 -3.18
C ALA A 382 -26.71 8.52 -3.60
N LEU A 383 -27.64 8.33 -2.66
CA LEU A 383 -29.05 8.60 -2.91
C LEU A 383 -29.07 10.04 -3.41
N GLY A 384 -29.45 10.21 -4.68
CA GLY A 384 -29.45 11.51 -5.33
C GLY A 384 -30.08 12.53 -4.40
N GLY A 385 -29.30 13.55 -4.04
CA GLY A 385 -29.86 14.70 -3.41
C GLY A 385 -30.98 15.19 -4.32
N GLU A 386 -32.19 15.13 -3.85
CA GLU A 386 -33.30 15.87 -4.46
C GLU A 386 -32.84 17.34 -4.53
N ASN A 387 -32.76 17.83 -5.76
CA ASN A 387 -32.53 19.25 -6.08
C ASN A 387 -33.63 20.14 -5.48
#